data_f325255be93ca0f8b6a4738259669bd6
#
_entry.id   f325255be93ca0f8b6a4738259669bd6
#
_cell.length_a   1.000
_cell.length_b   1.000
_cell.length_c   1.000
_cell.angle_alpha   90.00
_cell.angle_beta   90.00
_cell.angle_gamma   90.00
#
_symmetry.space_group_name_H-M   'P 1'
#
loop_
_entity.id
_entity.type
_entity.pdbx_description
1 polymer ?
#
loop_
_entity_poly.entity_id
_entity_poly.type
_entity_poly.pdbx_seq_one_letter_code
_entity_poly.pdbx_strand_id
1 'polypeptide(L)'
;MPRFIRKLLPLLLIPAFFAVGLYLGPKLSSSYRTAFPPEAYATGDHAALYAKAGNEVVMYATTTCPYCEKVRDLLAAEGVKYTEYQIDKSEAANAEFIAKGGIGVPLLYIGERRIDGFREPVIREALKAIGKSVDKPAKATGASL
;
A
#
# COMPACT_ATOMS: atom_id res chain seq x y z
N MET A 1 -23.46 -43.22 30.23
CA MET A 1 -23.65 -41.75 29.96
C MET A 1 -25.06 -41.55 29.45
N PRO A 2 -25.89 -40.72 30.09
CA PRO A 2 -27.29 -40.56 29.68
C PRO A 2 -27.38 -39.93 28.28
N ARG A 3 -28.25 -40.49 27.45
CA ARG A 3 -28.52 -40.05 26.04
C ARG A 3 -28.83 -38.53 25.92
N PHE A 4 -29.22 -37.90 27.01
CA PHE A 4 -29.53 -36.47 27.10
C PHE A 4 -28.30 -35.58 26.99
N ILE A 5 -27.19 -35.99 27.56
CA ILE A 5 -25.91 -35.25 27.56
C ILE A 5 -25.32 -35.19 26.13
N ARG A 6 -25.50 -36.25 25.35
CA ARG A 6 -25.02 -36.36 23.96
C ARG A 6 -25.75 -35.42 22.99
N LYS A 7 -26.99 -35.02 23.32
CA LYS A 7 -27.77 -34.07 22.51
C LYS A 7 -27.53 -32.60 22.91
N LEU A 8 -27.18 -32.36 24.17
CA LEU A 8 -26.91 -31.01 24.70
C LEU A 8 -25.46 -30.56 24.45
N LEU A 9 -24.54 -31.51 24.30
CA LEU A 9 -23.11 -31.23 24.09
C LEU A 9 -22.83 -30.32 22.87
N PRO A 10 -23.40 -30.58 21.67
CA PRO A 10 -23.19 -29.70 20.53
C PRO A 10 -23.81 -28.29 20.71
N LEU A 11 -24.94 -28.21 21.43
CA LEU A 11 -25.63 -26.96 21.69
C LEU A 11 -24.83 -26.01 22.60
N LEU A 12 -24.02 -26.55 23.51
CA LEU A 12 -23.11 -25.79 24.38
C LEU A 12 -21.76 -25.51 23.73
N LEU A 13 -21.28 -26.43 22.86
CA LEU A 13 -20.01 -26.27 22.19
C LEU A 13 -20.01 -25.12 21.14
N ILE A 14 -21.12 -24.95 20.40
CA ILE A 14 -21.22 -23.92 19.38
C ILE A 14 -21.02 -22.50 19.94
N PRO A 15 -21.77 -22.06 21.00
CA PRO A 15 -21.56 -20.74 21.57
C PRO A 15 -20.19 -20.61 22.25
N ALA A 16 -19.64 -21.68 22.83
CA ALA A 16 -18.31 -21.67 23.43
C ALA A 16 -17.22 -21.45 22.37
N PHE A 17 -17.28 -22.15 21.23
CA PHE A 17 -16.36 -21.93 20.11
C PHE A 17 -16.49 -20.53 19.52
N PHE A 18 -17.72 -20.01 19.43
CA PHE A 18 -17.96 -18.65 18.96
C PHE A 18 -17.38 -17.59 19.90
N ALA A 19 -17.56 -17.75 21.21
CA ALA A 19 -16.99 -16.86 22.22
C ALA A 19 -15.45 -16.91 22.21
N VAL A 20 -14.86 -18.10 22.08
CA VAL A 20 -13.41 -18.29 21.96
C VAL A 20 -12.90 -17.62 20.67
N GLY A 21 -13.60 -17.77 19.54
CA GLY A 21 -13.25 -17.12 18.27
C GLY A 21 -13.29 -15.59 18.35
N LEU A 22 -14.32 -15.04 18.98
CA LEU A 22 -14.43 -13.59 19.21
C LEU A 22 -13.34 -13.03 20.14
N TYR A 23 -12.92 -13.80 21.14
CA TYR A 23 -11.90 -13.36 22.10
C TYR A 23 -10.47 -13.53 21.56
N LEU A 24 -10.17 -14.66 20.91
CA LEU A 24 -8.84 -14.95 20.37
C LEU A 24 -8.59 -14.37 18.99
N GLY A 25 -9.64 -14.21 18.16
CA GLY A 25 -9.53 -13.73 16.80
C GLY A 25 -8.75 -12.41 16.66
N PRO A 26 -9.08 -11.34 17.41
CA PRO A 26 -8.33 -10.09 17.35
C PRO A 26 -6.88 -10.21 17.82
N LYS A 27 -6.61 -11.04 18.84
CA LYS A 27 -5.26 -11.26 19.36
C LYS A 27 -4.38 -12.06 18.40
N LEU A 28 -4.94 -13.09 17.77
CA LEU A 28 -4.21 -13.87 16.76
C LEU A 28 -3.94 -13.02 15.49
N SER A 29 -4.91 -12.22 15.05
CA SER A 29 -4.74 -11.38 13.87
C SER A 29 -3.68 -10.30 14.06
N SER A 30 -3.57 -9.72 15.26
CA SER A 30 -2.51 -8.75 15.57
C SER A 30 -1.13 -9.41 15.61
N SER A 31 -1.02 -10.59 16.23
CA SER A 31 0.23 -11.35 16.27
C SER A 31 0.67 -11.83 14.89
N TYR A 32 -0.29 -12.26 14.05
CA TYR A 32 -0.02 -12.65 12.67
C TYR A 32 0.53 -11.48 11.85
N ARG A 33 -0.09 -10.29 11.95
CA ARG A 33 0.39 -9.08 11.26
C ARG A 33 1.77 -8.61 11.72
N THR A 34 2.13 -8.86 12.99
CA THR A 34 3.45 -8.52 13.50
C THR A 34 4.50 -9.52 13.05
N ALA A 35 4.15 -10.81 12.98
CA ALA A 35 5.06 -11.87 12.54
C ALA A 35 5.24 -11.90 11.02
N PHE A 36 4.20 -11.50 10.26
CA PHE A 36 4.18 -11.44 8.79
C PHE A 36 3.68 -10.06 8.34
N PRO A 37 4.51 -9.01 8.46
CA PRO A 37 4.13 -7.70 7.96
C PRO A 37 3.89 -7.81 6.45
N PRO A 38 2.80 -7.22 5.92
CA PRO A 38 2.58 -7.19 4.47
C PRO A 38 3.77 -6.49 3.82
N GLU A 39 4.27 -7.07 2.74
CA GLU A 39 5.39 -6.49 2.00
C GLU A 39 5.10 -5.02 1.68
N ALA A 40 6.06 -4.17 2.00
CA ALA A 40 5.89 -2.72 1.84
C ALA A 40 5.93 -2.30 0.37
N TYR A 41 6.53 -3.14 -0.47
CA TYR A 41 6.64 -2.97 -1.93
C TYR A 41 6.88 -4.33 -2.59
N ALA A 42 6.57 -4.44 -3.87
CA ALA A 42 6.99 -5.56 -4.71
C ALA A 42 8.22 -5.15 -5.53
N THR A 43 9.14 -6.07 -5.75
CA THR A 43 10.31 -5.86 -6.62
C THR A 43 10.09 -6.48 -7.99
N GLY A 44 10.60 -5.80 -9.03
CA GLY A 44 10.50 -6.28 -10.41
C GLY A 44 11.29 -5.42 -11.37
N ASP A 45 11.44 -5.92 -12.61
CA ASP A 45 12.02 -5.12 -13.69
C ASP A 45 10.96 -4.19 -14.29
N HIS A 46 11.24 -2.90 -14.25
CA HIS A 46 10.36 -1.85 -14.76
C HIS A 46 11.04 -1.01 -15.87
N ALA A 47 12.16 -1.50 -16.43
CA ALA A 47 12.96 -0.78 -17.43
C ALA A 47 12.13 -0.31 -18.64
N ALA A 48 11.24 -1.16 -19.16
CA ALA A 48 10.36 -0.82 -20.26
C ALA A 48 9.40 0.33 -19.94
N LEU A 49 8.90 0.39 -18.67
CA LEU A 49 8.06 1.49 -18.19
C LEU A 49 8.85 2.81 -18.15
N TYR A 50 10.07 2.78 -17.63
CA TYR A 50 10.93 3.96 -17.52
C TYR A 50 11.41 4.47 -18.87
N ALA A 51 11.73 3.57 -19.81
CA ALA A 51 12.08 3.94 -21.18
C ALA A 51 10.92 4.70 -21.86
N LYS A 52 9.68 4.25 -21.66
CA LYS A 52 8.48 4.93 -22.17
C LYS A 52 8.21 6.25 -21.46
N ALA A 53 8.37 6.29 -20.14
CA ALA A 53 8.06 7.45 -19.32
C ALA A 53 9.15 8.54 -19.35
N GLY A 54 10.39 8.18 -19.69
CA GLY A 54 11.54 9.10 -19.66
C GLY A 54 12.01 9.46 -18.25
N ASN A 55 11.52 8.79 -17.22
CA ASN A 55 11.88 9.00 -15.83
C ASN A 55 11.92 7.68 -15.05
N GLU A 56 12.78 7.60 -14.04
CA GLU A 56 12.92 6.45 -13.13
C GLU A 56 11.87 6.44 -12.00
N VAL A 57 11.01 7.44 -11.96
CA VAL A 57 9.89 7.56 -11.04
C VAL A 57 8.63 7.76 -11.85
N VAL A 58 7.69 6.83 -11.71
CA VAL A 58 6.41 6.85 -12.42
C VAL A 58 5.28 6.68 -11.41
N MET A 59 4.24 7.49 -11.54
CA MET A 59 3.06 7.42 -10.70
C MET A 59 1.79 7.31 -11.55
N TYR A 60 0.95 6.34 -11.21
CA TYR A 60 -0.44 6.30 -11.67
C TYR A 60 -1.32 6.92 -10.58
N ALA A 61 -2.14 7.89 -10.96
CA ALA A 61 -2.91 8.71 -10.05
C ALA A 61 -4.27 9.09 -10.63
N THR A 62 -5.14 9.63 -9.77
CA THR A 62 -6.34 10.35 -10.20
C THR A 62 -6.24 11.82 -9.76
N THR A 63 -7.03 12.69 -10.40
CA THR A 63 -7.00 14.14 -10.14
C THR A 63 -7.49 14.48 -8.73
N THR A 64 -8.41 13.71 -8.17
CA THR A 64 -9.07 14.00 -6.89
C THR A 64 -8.60 13.16 -5.71
N CYS A 65 -7.50 12.40 -5.88
CA CYS A 65 -6.99 11.51 -4.86
C CYS A 65 -6.12 12.26 -3.83
N PRO A 66 -6.52 12.36 -2.56
CA PRO A 66 -5.75 13.09 -1.54
C PRO A 66 -4.41 12.43 -1.20
N TYR A 67 -4.30 11.11 -1.35
CA TYR A 67 -3.03 10.41 -1.16
C TYR A 67 -2.07 10.60 -2.32
N CYS A 68 -2.59 10.77 -3.54
CA CYS A 68 -1.79 11.14 -4.70
C CYS A 68 -1.20 12.56 -4.54
N GLU A 69 -1.97 13.49 -3.96
CA GLU A 69 -1.50 14.83 -3.63
C GLU A 69 -0.33 14.78 -2.65
N LYS A 70 -0.43 13.98 -1.58
CA LYS A 70 0.68 13.77 -0.64
C LYS A 70 1.95 13.22 -1.31
N VAL A 71 1.81 12.37 -2.32
CA VAL A 71 2.97 11.89 -3.10
C VAL A 71 3.54 13.03 -3.94
N ARG A 72 2.71 13.84 -4.60
CA ARG A 72 3.17 15.01 -5.38
C ARG A 72 3.96 15.97 -4.51
N ASP A 73 3.42 16.30 -3.32
CA ASP A 73 4.09 17.18 -2.35
C ASP A 73 5.43 16.60 -1.90
N LEU A 74 5.47 15.29 -1.62
CA LEU A 74 6.70 14.61 -1.21
C LEU A 74 7.75 14.66 -2.33
N LEU A 75 7.40 14.31 -3.55
CA LEU A 75 8.31 14.31 -4.70
C LEU A 75 8.80 15.74 -5.03
N ALA A 76 7.91 16.72 -4.93
CA ALA A 76 8.25 18.12 -5.11
C ALA A 76 9.21 18.63 -4.02
N ALA A 77 8.98 18.30 -2.76
CA ALA A 77 9.84 18.65 -1.64
C ALA A 77 11.25 18.05 -1.77
N GLU A 78 11.36 16.86 -2.34
CA GLU A 78 12.63 16.17 -2.63
C GLU A 78 13.27 16.61 -3.97
N GLY A 79 12.60 17.47 -4.73
CA GLY A 79 13.08 17.92 -6.06
C GLY A 79 13.17 16.79 -7.10
N VAL A 80 12.37 15.73 -6.94
CA VAL A 80 12.40 14.54 -7.80
C VAL A 80 11.53 14.75 -9.01
N LYS A 81 12.11 14.56 -10.21
CA LYS A 81 11.36 14.53 -11.47
C LYS A 81 10.67 13.16 -11.60
N TYR A 82 9.42 13.17 -12.01
CA TYR A 82 8.61 11.97 -12.20
C TYR A 82 7.66 12.13 -13.38
N THR A 83 7.14 11.03 -13.88
CA THR A 83 6.07 11.01 -14.87
C THR A 83 4.79 10.54 -14.20
N GLU A 84 3.72 11.31 -14.36
CA GLU A 84 2.40 11.00 -13.83
C GLU A 84 1.45 10.60 -14.94
N TYR A 85 0.80 9.46 -14.79
CA TYR A 85 -0.27 8.98 -15.63
C TYR A 85 -1.60 9.12 -14.89
N GLN A 86 -2.44 10.06 -15.35
CA GLN A 86 -3.77 10.29 -14.76
C GLN A 86 -4.76 9.30 -15.35
N ILE A 87 -5.13 8.28 -14.60
CA ILE A 87 -6.00 7.19 -15.05
C ILE A 87 -7.47 7.60 -15.17
N ASP A 88 -7.87 8.70 -14.57
CA ASP A 88 -9.19 9.31 -14.71
C ASP A 88 -9.32 10.25 -15.92
N LYS A 89 -8.22 10.57 -16.60
CA LYS A 89 -8.18 11.45 -17.75
C LYS A 89 -7.77 10.74 -19.04
N SER A 90 -7.09 9.60 -18.94
CA SER A 90 -6.56 8.87 -20.08
C SER A 90 -6.97 7.40 -20.01
N GLU A 91 -7.76 6.98 -20.97
CA GLU A 91 -8.18 5.57 -21.12
C GLU A 91 -6.96 4.66 -21.32
N ALA A 92 -5.98 5.10 -22.10
CA ALA A 92 -4.73 4.36 -22.30
C ALA A 92 -3.94 4.19 -20.99
N ALA A 93 -3.87 5.23 -20.16
CA ALA A 93 -3.23 5.16 -18.86
C ALA A 93 -3.98 4.21 -17.90
N ASN A 94 -5.32 4.25 -17.93
CA ASN A 94 -6.15 3.35 -17.15
C ASN A 94 -6.00 1.88 -17.59
N ALA A 95 -6.00 1.62 -18.89
CA ALA A 95 -5.78 0.28 -19.43
C ALA A 95 -4.40 -0.28 -19.03
N GLU A 96 -3.36 0.56 -19.09
CA GLU A 96 -2.01 0.17 -18.67
C GLU A 96 -1.96 -0.08 -17.14
N PHE A 97 -2.58 0.75 -16.33
CA PHE A 97 -2.71 0.58 -14.88
C PHE A 97 -3.35 -0.76 -14.53
N ILE A 98 -4.47 -1.12 -15.19
CA ILE A 98 -5.16 -2.40 -15.00
C ILE A 98 -4.26 -3.57 -15.45
N ALA A 99 -3.62 -3.45 -16.61
CA ALA A 99 -2.71 -4.48 -17.14
C ALA A 99 -1.51 -4.76 -16.20
N LYS A 100 -1.09 -3.75 -15.45
CA LYS A 100 -0.06 -3.86 -14.39
C LYS A 100 -0.61 -4.38 -13.06
N GLY A 101 -1.88 -4.79 -12.99
CA GLY A 101 -2.53 -5.25 -11.75
C GLY A 101 -2.75 -4.14 -10.73
N GLY A 102 -2.96 -2.92 -11.18
CA GLY A 102 -3.32 -1.80 -10.31
C GLY A 102 -4.74 -1.97 -9.77
N ILE A 103 -4.90 -1.85 -8.46
CA ILE A 103 -6.19 -1.96 -7.76
C ILE A 103 -6.56 -0.69 -7.01
N GLY A 104 -5.62 0.23 -6.85
CA GLY A 104 -5.80 1.50 -6.16
C GLY A 104 -4.72 2.51 -6.49
N VAL A 105 -5.00 3.78 -6.21
CA VAL A 105 -4.06 4.89 -6.43
C VAL A 105 -3.70 5.55 -5.09
N PRO A 106 -2.49 6.10 -4.97
CA PRO A 106 -1.41 6.13 -5.96
C PRO A 106 -0.74 4.76 -6.13
N LEU A 107 -0.32 4.43 -7.35
CA LEU A 107 0.56 3.31 -7.64
C LEU A 107 1.87 3.88 -8.16
N LEU A 108 2.97 3.63 -7.46
CA LEU A 108 4.29 4.15 -7.78
C LEU A 108 5.22 3.05 -8.26
N TYR A 109 6.09 3.43 -9.19
CA TYR A 109 7.25 2.67 -9.61
C TYR A 109 8.49 3.54 -9.40
N ILE A 110 9.43 3.06 -8.60
CA ILE A 110 10.68 3.77 -8.25
C ILE A 110 11.82 2.76 -8.29
N GLY A 111 12.69 2.84 -9.31
CA GLY A 111 13.72 1.83 -9.54
C GLY A 111 13.11 0.44 -9.73
N GLU A 112 13.52 -0.53 -8.94
CA GLU A 112 12.99 -1.90 -8.97
C GLU A 112 11.74 -2.10 -8.12
N ARG A 113 11.23 -1.04 -7.45
CA ARG A 113 10.16 -1.13 -6.48
C ARG A 113 8.84 -0.67 -7.05
N ARG A 114 7.82 -1.50 -6.89
CA ARG A 114 6.42 -1.15 -7.05
C ARG A 114 5.82 -0.91 -5.65
N ILE A 115 5.24 0.25 -5.42
CA ILE A 115 4.68 0.67 -4.13
C ILE A 115 3.19 0.99 -4.33
N ASP A 116 2.32 0.25 -3.65
CA ASP A 116 0.88 0.46 -3.69
C ASP A 116 0.45 1.36 -2.51
N GLY A 117 -0.19 2.49 -2.84
CA GLY A 117 -0.63 3.49 -1.88
C GLY A 117 0.47 4.44 -1.39
N PHE A 118 0.07 5.39 -0.53
CA PHE A 118 1.00 6.34 0.08
C PHE A 118 1.70 5.73 1.30
N ARG A 119 2.98 5.45 1.16
CA ARG A 119 3.85 4.92 2.22
C ARG A 119 5.15 5.73 2.26
N GLU A 120 5.11 6.89 2.91
CA GLU A 120 6.21 7.85 2.91
C GLU A 120 7.58 7.23 3.22
N PRO A 121 7.78 6.41 4.27
CA PRO A 121 9.10 5.83 4.56
C PRO A 121 9.62 4.95 3.42
N VAL A 122 8.73 4.17 2.79
CA VAL A 122 9.08 3.27 1.69
C VAL A 122 9.43 4.04 0.43
N ILE A 123 8.67 5.11 0.14
CA ILE A 123 8.93 6.01 -1.00
C ILE A 123 10.30 6.67 -0.82
N ARG A 124 10.59 7.24 0.36
CA ARG A 124 11.89 7.86 0.65
C ARG A 124 13.05 6.87 0.52
N GLU A 125 12.87 5.65 1.02
CA GLU A 125 13.88 4.60 0.90
C GLU A 125 14.11 4.19 -0.58
N ALA A 126 13.04 4.09 -1.38
CA ALA A 126 13.14 3.79 -2.80
C ALA A 126 13.86 4.91 -3.57
N LEU A 127 13.57 6.17 -3.25
CA LEU A 127 14.25 7.34 -3.84
C LEU A 127 15.75 7.35 -3.50
N LYS A 128 16.12 7.03 -2.26
CA LYS A 128 17.54 6.87 -1.86
C LYS A 128 18.24 5.79 -2.66
N ALA A 129 17.57 4.65 -2.87
CA ALA A 129 18.13 3.54 -3.61
C ALA A 129 18.49 3.89 -5.07
N ILE A 130 17.74 4.80 -5.70
CA ILE A 130 18.04 5.30 -7.06
C ILE A 130 18.90 6.58 -7.08
N GLY A 131 19.51 6.94 -5.94
CA GLY A 131 20.42 8.11 -5.83
C GLY A 131 19.73 9.47 -5.90
N LYS A 132 18.42 9.55 -5.66
CA LYS A 132 17.70 10.83 -5.53
C LYS A 132 17.79 11.33 -4.09
N SER A 133 18.10 12.62 -3.89
CA SER A 133 18.33 13.22 -2.57
C SER A 133 17.07 13.13 -1.69
N VAL A 134 17.26 12.66 -0.46
CA VAL A 134 16.22 12.59 0.58
C VAL A 134 16.75 13.22 1.88
N ASP A 135 17.61 14.22 1.77
CA ASP A 135 18.33 14.80 2.93
C ASP A 135 17.56 15.88 3.71
N LYS A 136 16.27 16.10 3.40
CA LYS A 136 15.47 17.06 4.16
C LYS A 136 14.38 16.35 4.96
N PRO A 137 14.46 16.34 6.32
CA PRO A 137 13.36 15.86 7.13
C PRO A 137 12.13 16.73 6.84
N ALA A 138 11.00 16.07 6.54
CA ALA A 138 9.74 16.76 6.36
C ALA A 138 9.48 17.64 7.60
N LYS A 139 9.43 18.95 7.40
CA LYS A 139 8.99 19.89 8.42
C LYS A 139 7.55 19.51 8.75
N ALA A 140 7.36 18.94 9.92
CA ALA A 140 6.02 18.72 10.47
C ALA A 140 5.33 20.09 10.50
N THR A 141 4.46 20.33 9.53
CA THR A 141 3.55 21.48 9.60
C THR A 141 2.59 21.17 10.73
N GLY A 142 2.86 21.77 11.87
CA GLY A 142 2.03 21.67 13.05
C GLY A 142 0.61 22.07 12.69
N ALA A 143 -0.33 21.19 13.00
CA ALA A 143 -1.72 21.54 13.16
C ALA A 143 -1.76 22.52 14.34
N SER A 144 -1.99 23.80 14.06
CA SER A 144 -2.41 24.79 15.04
C SER A 144 -3.88 25.07 14.83
N LEU A 145 -4.68 24.66 15.85
CA LEU A 145 -5.99 25.15 16.27
C LEU A 145 -7.16 25.04 15.28
#